data_27ebd0fc4f77383656ef1632ba07d776
#
_entry.id   27ebd0fc4f77383656ef1632ba07d776
#
_cell.length_a   1.000
_cell.length_b   1.000
_cell.length_c   1.000
_cell.angle_alpha   90.00
_cell.angle_beta   90.00
_cell.angle_gamma   90.00
#
_symmetry.space_group_name_H-M   'P 1'
#
loop_
_entity.id
_entity.type
_entity.pdbx_description
1 polymer ?
#
loop_
_entity_poly.entity_id
_entity_poly.type
_entity_poly.pdbx_seq_one_letter_code
_entity_poly.pdbx_strand_id
1 'polypeptide(L)'
;IRELRFVPVPNANTRVEGALAGQYDFADLLPTEALTRLEKSGGKTVPVLTPSFGFPYLVLNTKEGVLANQGLRQALQTALGEGEMLAAGFGDTRFFTVEGNHFPKGSPFYSMAGTDQYNQRNAPKAKELAAKAGYKGEPVRILTSRQYDFHYNMALLMAEQLKRAGFKPELNVVDWATLVQRRNDPKLWDLYVTHSGQFP
;
A
#
# COMPACT_ATOMS: atom_id res chain seq x y z
N ILE A 1 1.47 16.04 -32.16
CA ILE A 1 0.32 15.17 -31.85
C ILE A 1 -0.92 15.93 -32.32
N ARG A 2 -1.71 15.31 -33.19
CA ARG A 2 -2.98 15.91 -33.69
C ARG A 2 -4.19 15.46 -32.85
N GLU A 3 -4.14 14.26 -32.33
CA GLU A 3 -5.18 13.63 -31.48
C GLU A 3 -4.53 12.89 -30.36
N LEU A 4 -5.10 12.98 -29.16
CA LEU A 4 -4.75 12.17 -28.00
C LEU A 4 -6.02 11.48 -27.53
N ARG A 5 -6.01 10.14 -27.52
CA ARG A 5 -7.16 9.32 -27.13
C ARG A 5 -6.86 8.56 -25.85
N PHE A 6 -7.61 8.84 -24.81
CA PHE A 6 -7.57 8.12 -23.56
C PHE A 6 -8.55 6.94 -23.60
N VAL A 7 -8.03 5.72 -23.42
CA VAL A 7 -8.83 4.49 -23.40
C VAL A 7 -8.74 3.87 -22.01
N PRO A 8 -9.81 3.90 -21.20
CA PRO A 8 -9.80 3.28 -19.89
C PRO A 8 -9.82 1.75 -20.01
N VAL A 9 -8.80 1.10 -19.48
CA VAL A 9 -8.67 -0.38 -19.43
C VAL A 9 -8.43 -0.79 -17.98
N PRO A 10 -9.48 -1.11 -17.22
CA PRO A 10 -9.37 -1.37 -15.77
C PRO A 10 -8.49 -2.55 -15.41
N ASN A 11 -8.52 -3.61 -16.21
CA ASN A 11 -7.74 -4.82 -15.93
C ASN A 11 -6.27 -4.65 -16.31
N ALA A 12 -5.36 -4.84 -15.35
CA ALA A 12 -3.93 -4.65 -15.51
C ALA A 12 -3.32 -5.63 -16.55
N ASN A 13 -3.71 -6.89 -16.55
CA ASN A 13 -3.21 -7.88 -17.50
C ASN A 13 -3.65 -7.54 -18.93
N THR A 14 -4.89 -7.07 -19.11
CA THR A 14 -5.37 -6.61 -20.43
C THR A 14 -4.54 -5.44 -20.93
N ARG A 15 -4.10 -4.51 -20.05
CA ARG A 15 -3.18 -3.43 -20.44
C ARG A 15 -1.83 -3.97 -20.90
N VAL A 16 -1.28 -4.98 -20.21
CA VAL A 16 -0.01 -5.63 -20.60
C VAL A 16 -0.13 -6.31 -21.98
N GLU A 17 -1.21 -7.08 -22.18
CA GLU A 17 -1.42 -7.77 -23.48
C GLU A 17 -1.61 -6.76 -24.60
N GLY A 18 -2.38 -5.71 -24.39
CA GLY A 18 -2.58 -4.65 -25.38
C GLY A 18 -1.29 -3.89 -25.72
N ALA A 19 -0.44 -3.61 -24.71
CA ALA A 19 0.88 -3.02 -24.94
C ALA A 19 1.78 -3.92 -25.76
N LEU A 20 1.84 -5.22 -25.43
CA LEU A 20 2.62 -6.22 -26.19
C LEU A 20 2.12 -6.44 -27.62
N ALA A 21 0.81 -6.27 -27.83
CA ALA A 21 0.19 -6.37 -29.15
C ALA A 21 0.30 -5.05 -29.97
N GLY A 22 0.87 -4.00 -29.40
CA GLY A 22 0.98 -2.68 -30.07
C GLY A 22 -0.35 -1.97 -30.26
N GLN A 23 -1.33 -2.23 -29.39
CA GLN A 23 -2.65 -1.59 -29.42
C GLN A 23 -2.63 -0.16 -28.88
N TYR A 24 -1.61 0.19 -28.09
CA TYR A 24 -1.44 1.50 -27.44
C TYR A 24 -0.05 2.06 -27.77
N ASP A 25 0.02 3.36 -28.01
CA ASP A 25 1.30 4.08 -28.09
C ASP A 25 1.94 4.28 -26.70
N PHE A 26 1.10 4.31 -25.67
CA PHE A 26 1.49 4.42 -24.27
C PHE A 26 0.49 3.65 -23.39
N ALA A 27 1.02 2.87 -22.43
CA ALA A 27 0.22 2.17 -21.42
C ALA A 27 0.77 2.51 -20.03
N ASP A 28 -0.10 2.96 -19.15
CA ASP A 28 0.25 3.39 -17.79
C ASP A 28 -0.11 2.35 -16.72
N LEU A 29 0.51 2.45 -15.55
CA LEU A 29 0.26 1.61 -14.39
C LEU A 29 0.26 0.11 -14.71
N LEU A 30 1.25 -0.35 -15.46
CA LEU A 30 1.44 -1.78 -15.70
C LEU A 30 1.96 -2.46 -14.42
N PRO A 31 1.51 -3.70 -14.15
CA PRO A 31 1.94 -4.40 -12.95
C PRO A 31 3.45 -4.72 -13.01
N THR A 32 4.12 -4.58 -11.87
CA THR A 32 5.58 -4.72 -11.77
C THR A 32 6.08 -6.10 -12.16
N GLU A 33 5.32 -7.15 -11.94
CA GLU A 33 5.61 -8.52 -12.35
C GLU A 33 5.68 -8.71 -13.88
N ALA A 34 5.02 -7.82 -14.64
CA ALA A 34 5.06 -7.86 -16.10
C ALA A 34 6.38 -7.33 -16.69
N LEU A 35 7.22 -6.63 -15.90
CA LEU A 35 8.43 -5.96 -16.39
C LEU A 35 9.34 -6.90 -17.20
N THR A 36 9.68 -8.07 -16.63
CA THR A 36 10.56 -9.04 -17.32
C THR A 36 10.00 -9.50 -18.67
N ARG A 37 8.68 -9.63 -18.78
CA ARG A 37 8.00 -10.01 -20.02
C ARG A 37 8.02 -8.87 -21.02
N LEU A 38 7.82 -7.64 -20.57
CA LEU A 38 7.89 -6.43 -21.41
C LEU A 38 9.31 -6.21 -21.93
N GLU A 39 10.33 -6.34 -21.08
CA GLU A 39 11.75 -6.25 -21.47
C GLU A 39 12.12 -7.30 -22.55
N LYS A 40 11.56 -8.51 -22.45
CA LYS A 40 11.80 -9.61 -23.42
C LYS A 40 10.92 -9.54 -24.68
N SER A 41 10.18 -8.48 -24.88
CA SER A 41 9.23 -8.32 -26.01
C SER A 41 9.89 -8.17 -27.40
N GLY A 42 11.22 -8.16 -27.48
CA GLY A 42 11.95 -7.97 -28.72
C GLY A 42 11.86 -6.56 -29.28
N GLY A 43 11.76 -5.56 -28.40
CA GLY A 43 11.69 -4.15 -28.76
C GLY A 43 10.29 -3.67 -29.15
N LYS A 44 9.26 -4.51 -29.02
CA LYS A 44 7.86 -4.10 -29.26
C LYS A 44 7.35 -3.11 -28.21
N THR A 45 7.93 -3.17 -27.01
CA THR A 45 7.63 -2.23 -25.91
C THR A 45 8.94 -1.74 -25.30
N VAL A 46 8.94 -0.51 -24.81
CA VAL A 46 10.04 0.07 -24.02
C VAL A 46 9.49 0.40 -22.65
N PRO A 47 9.69 -0.46 -21.64
CA PRO A 47 9.25 -0.18 -20.29
C PRO A 47 10.04 1.00 -19.72
N VAL A 48 9.31 1.98 -19.16
CA VAL A 48 9.89 3.15 -18.51
C VAL A 48 9.62 3.05 -17.02
N LEU A 49 10.70 2.99 -16.23
CA LEU A 49 10.63 3.09 -14.78
C LEU A 49 10.86 4.55 -14.39
N THR A 50 9.83 5.18 -13.83
CA THR A 50 9.96 6.51 -13.27
C THR A 50 10.48 6.43 -11.83
N PRO A 51 11.54 7.17 -11.46
CA PRO A 51 12.00 7.19 -10.08
C PRO A 51 10.98 7.86 -9.16
N SER A 52 10.86 7.37 -7.93
CA SER A 52 10.10 7.94 -6.81
C SER A 52 8.79 8.62 -7.18
N PHE A 53 7.87 7.86 -7.74
CA PHE A 53 6.55 8.34 -8.15
C PHE A 53 5.68 8.76 -6.96
N GLY A 54 5.85 8.12 -5.81
CA GLY A 54 5.09 8.40 -4.60
C GLY A 54 5.38 7.40 -3.49
N PHE A 55 4.51 7.36 -2.50
CA PHE A 55 4.62 6.43 -1.39
C PHE A 55 3.25 5.88 -0.99
N PRO A 56 3.13 4.58 -0.68
CA PRO A 56 1.98 4.05 0.01
C PRO A 56 2.05 4.40 1.49
N TYR A 57 0.91 4.59 2.11
CA TYR A 57 0.81 4.84 3.54
C TYR A 57 -0.49 4.28 4.12
N LEU A 58 -0.49 4.13 5.45
CA LEU A 58 -1.65 3.71 6.21
C LEU A 58 -2.37 4.93 6.78
N VAL A 59 -3.68 4.98 6.58
CA VAL A 59 -4.55 5.92 7.29
C VAL A 59 -5.19 5.19 8.44
N LEU A 60 -4.98 5.68 9.66
CA LEU A 60 -5.54 5.13 10.88
C LEU A 60 -6.70 5.98 11.37
N ASN A 61 -7.80 5.33 11.73
CA ASN A 61 -8.94 6.02 12.33
C ASN A 61 -8.63 6.38 13.78
N THR A 62 -8.42 7.66 14.02
CA THR A 62 -8.13 8.19 15.37
C THR A 62 -9.37 8.68 16.10
N LYS A 63 -10.53 8.66 15.46
CA LYS A 63 -11.79 9.19 16.01
C LYS A 63 -12.64 8.10 16.64
N GLU A 64 -12.79 6.98 15.97
CA GLU A 64 -13.66 5.89 16.38
C GLU A 64 -12.99 4.52 16.22
N GLY A 65 -13.61 3.50 16.80
CA GLY A 65 -13.12 2.12 16.73
C GLY A 65 -11.89 1.86 17.60
N VAL A 66 -11.31 0.70 17.39
CA VAL A 66 -10.20 0.19 18.24
C VAL A 66 -8.95 1.08 18.12
N LEU A 67 -8.71 1.69 16.97
CA LEU A 67 -7.55 2.54 16.74
C LEU A 67 -7.73 4.01 17.19
N ALA A 68 -8.87 4.38 17.76
CA ALA A 68 -8.98 5.63 18.53
C ALA A 68 -8.02 5.62 19.74
N ASN A 69 -7.71 4.45 20.29
CA ASN A 69 -6.73 4.27 21.35
C ASN A 69 -5.29 4.40 20.80
N GLN A 70 -4.54 5.40 21.30
CA GLN A 70 -3.16 5.66 20.89
C GLN A 70 -2.22 4.47 21.15
N GLY A 71 -2.36 3.80 22.29
CA GLY A 71 -1.54 2.64 22.63
C GLY A 71 -1.73 1.48 21.65
N LEU A 72 -2.96 1.30 21.13
CA LEU A 72 -3.22 0.29 20.11
C LEU A 72 -2.64 0.68 18.74
N ARG A 73 -2.61 1.96 18.37
CA ARG A 73 -1.90 2.41 17.16
C ARG A 73 -0.40 2.15 17.26
N GLN A 74 0.22 2.41 18.43
CA GLN A 74 1.64 2.14 18.68
C GLN A 74 1.93 0.62 18.64
N ALA A 75 1.06 -0.19 19.22
CA ALA A 75 1.16 -1.64 19.15
C ALA A 75 1.05 -2.16 17.70
N LEU A 76 0.10 -1.61 16.93
CA LEU A 76 -0.06 -1.94 15.51
C LEU A 76 1.22 -1.60 14.74
N GLN A 77 1.75 -0.39 14.87
CA GLN A 77 2.98 0.03 14.20
C GLN A 77 4.17 -0.88 14.55
N THR A 78 4.29 -1.28 15.83
CA THR A 78 5.34 -2.20 16.29
C THR A 78 5.22 -3.59 15.65
N ALA A 79 4.00 -4.03 15.29
CA ALA A 79 3.75 -5.32 14.64
C ALA A 79 4.19 -5.33 13.18
N LEU A 80 4.17 -4.18 12.51
CA LEU A 80 4.33 -4.09 11.06
C LEU A 80 5.79 -4.21 10.65
N GLY A 81 5.99 -4.88 9.51
CA GLY A 81 7.22 -4.96 8.75
C GLY A 81 6.95 -4.38 7.36
N GLU A 82 7.13 -3.08 7.24
CA GLU A 82 6.78 -2.33 6.03
C GLU A 82 7.60 -2.76 4.83
N GLY A 83 8.85 -3.19 5.04
CA GLY A 83 9.68 -3.76 3.96
C GLY A 83 9.06 -5.01 3.33
N GLU A 84 8.46 -5.89 4.15
CA GLU A 84 7.73 -7.05 3.63
C GLU A 84 6.44 -6.63 2.92
N MET A 85 5.75 -5.62 3.45
CA MET A 85 4.53 -5.09 2.82
C MET A 85 4.85 -4.47 1.45
N LEU A 86 5.95 -3.72 1.33
CA LEU A 86 6.41 -3.17 0.06
C LEU A 86 6.78 -4.29 -0.93
N ALA A 87 7.47 -5.34 -0.46
CA ALA A 87 7.77 -6.50 -1.29
C ALA A 87 6.49 -7.24 -1.76
N ALA A 88 5.49 -7.37 -0.89
CA ALA A 88 4.20 -7.95 -1.27
C ALA A 88 3.43 -7.09 -2.28
N GLY A 89 3.56 -5.76 -2.19
CA GLY A 89 2.89 -4.83 -3.09
C GLY A 89 3.58 -4.67 -4.44
N PHE A 90 4.92 -4.65 -4.46
CA PHE A 90 5.69 -4.27 -5.64
C PHE A 90 6.64 -5.36 -6.17
N GLY A 91 6.82 -6.44 -5.42
CA GLY A 91 7.67 -7.57 -5.83
C GLY A 91 9.17 -7.27 -5.69
N ASP A 92 9.81 -6.88 -6.76
CA ASP A 92 11.25 -6.65 -6.84
C ASP A 92 11.68 -5.35 -6.15
N THR A 93 12.81 -5.39 -5.44
CA THR A 93 13.41 -4.21 -4.75
C THR A 93 13.81 -3.06 -5.68
N ARG A 94 13.84 -3.27 -6.99
CA ARG A 94 13.99 -2.18 -7.97
C ARG A 94 12.85 -1.16 -7.95
N PHE A 95 11.68 -1.54 -7.41
CA PHE A 95 10.45 -0.75 -7.45
C PHE A 95 10.15 0.00 -6.15
N PHE A 96 10.92 -0.24 -5.08
CA PHE A 96 10.68 0.43 -3.81
C PHE A 96 11.96 0.59 -2.98
N THR A 97 11.91 1.56 -2.09
CA THR A 97 12.91 1.77 -1.04
C THR A 97 12.22 1.70 0.32
N VAL A 98 12.84 1.01 1.27
CA VAL A 98 12.32 0.92 2.65
C VAL A 98 12.83 2.10 3.45
N GLU A 99 12.04 3.14 3.56
CA GLU A 99 12.38 4.36 4.31
C GLU A 99 11.19 4.80 5.17
N GLY A 100 11.47 5.12 6.44
CA GLY A 100 10.46 5.61 7.38
C GLY A 100 10.15 7.10 7.25
N ASN A 101 10.67 7.75 6.22
CA ASN A 101 10.54 9.19 6.00
C ASN A 101 9.30 9.50 5.17
N HIS A 102 8.65 10.59 5.51
CA HIS A 102 7.53 11.10 4.71
C HIS A 102 8.00 11.76 3.41
N PHE A 103 9.18 12.35 3.42
CA PHE A 103 9.80 12.96 2.25
C PHE A 103 11.06 12.22 1.85
N PRO A 104 11.34 12.04 0.54
CA PRO A 104 12.49 11.29 0.08
C PRO A 104 13.81 12.00 0.41
N LYS A 105 14.87 11.22 0.47
CA LYS A 105 16.23 11.73 0.60
C LYS A 105 16.53 12.73 -0.53
N GLY A 106 17.05 13.89 -0.17
CA GLY A 106 17.27 15.02 -1.09
C GLY A 106 16.16 16.06 -1.09
N SER A 107 14.99 15.79 -0.51
CA SER A 107 13.98 16.82 -0.24
C SER A 107 14.44 17.77 0.87
N PRO A 108 14.13 19.07 0.79
CA PRO A 108 14.40 20.02 1.88
C PRO A 108 13.62 19.70 3.17
N PHE A 109 12.60 18.87 3.09
CA PHE A 109 11.78 18.41 4.22
C PHE A 109 12.18 17.03 4.75
N TYR A 110 13.28 16.45 4.23
CA TYR A 110 13.78 15.17 4.69
C TYR A 110 14.14 15.21 6.19
N SER A 111 13.70 14.20 6.94
CA SER A 111 13.98 14.08 8.37
C SER A 111 14.08 12.62 8.78
N MET A 112 15.02 12.31 9.65
CA MET A 112 15.15 10.99 10.29
C MET A 112 14.36 10.87 11.60
N ALA A 113 13.65 11.94 12.02
CA ALA A 113 12.90 11.92 13.26
C ALA A 113 11.79 10.85 13.22
N GLY A 114 11.78 9.97 14.22
CA GLY A 114 10.78 8.89 14.37
C GLY A 114 10.97 7.68 13.46
N THR A 115 12.01 7.64 12.61
CA THR A 115 12.24 6.51 11.70
C THR A 115 12.63 5.21 12.42
N ASP A 116 13.08 5.28 13.67
CA ASP A 116 13.33 4.16 14.56
C ASP A 116 12.06 3.37 14.90
N GLN A 117 10.90 3.99 14.75
CA GLN A 117 9.59 3.35 14.95
C GLN A 117 9.07 2.63 13.70
N TYR A 118 9.75 2.77 12.57
CA TYR A 118 9.38 2.19 11.29
C TYR A 118 9.98 0.79 11.11
N ASN A 119 9.25 -0.11 10.44
CA ASN A 119 9.71 -1.45 10.06
C ASN A 119 10.18 -2.32 11.24
N GLN A 120 9.52 -2.23 12.40
CA GLN A 120 9.95 -2.93 13.61
C GLN A 120 9.72 -4.45 13.55
N ARG A 121 8.63 -4.90 12.92
CA ARG A 121 8.30 -6.32 12.74
C ARG A 121 8.36 -7.13 14.05
N ASN A 122 7.94 -6.53 15.15
CA ASN A 122 8.08 -7.12 16.49
C ASN A 122 6.73 -7.56 17.07
N ALA A 123 6.22 -8.70 16.59
CA ALA A 123 4.94 -9.24 17.02
C ALA A 123 4.86 -9.51 18.53
N PRO A 124 5.88 -10.08 19.22
CA PRO A 124 5.84 -10.26 20.68
C PRO A 124 5.68 -8.93 21.42
N LYS A 125 6.46 -7.89 21.04
CA LYS A 125 6.36 -6.56 21.65
C LYS A 125 5.03 -5.90 21.38
N ALA A 126 4.54 -6.02 20.14
CA ALA A 126 3.24 -5.51 19.75
C ALA A 126 2.10 -6.13 20.59
N LYS A 127 2.15 -7.45 20.84
CA LYS A 127 1.18 -8.14 21.68
C LYS A 127 1.21 -7.63 23.13
N GLU A 128 2.40 -7.42 23.69
CA GLU A 128 2.58 -6.82 25.03
C GLU A 128 1.97 -5.41 25.09
N LEU A 129 2.27 -4.55 24.09
CA LEU A 129 1.75 -3.19 24.02
C LEU A 129 0.23 -3.18 23.85
N ALA A 130 -0.32 -4.05 22.99
CA ALA A 130 -1.77 -4.18 22.83
C ALA A 130 -2.48 -4.55 24.11
N ALA A 131 -1.93 -5.54 24.87
CA ALA A 131 -2.47 -5.93 26.17
C ALA A 131 -2.43 -4.77 27.18
N LYS A 132 -1.30 -4.04 27.26
CA LYS A 132 -1.17 -2.85 28.12
C LYS A 132 -2.14 -1.74 27.75
N ALA A 133 -2.44 -1.60 26.46
CA ALA A 133 -3.42 -0.64 25.95
C ALA A 133 -4.89 -1.09 26.15
N GLY A 134 -5.11 -2.28 26.71
CA GLY A 134 -6.43 -2.80 27.04
C GLY A 134 -7.16 -3.48 25.88
N TYR A 135 -6.45 -3.96 24.86
CA TYR A 135 -7.06 -4.70 23.75
C TYR A 135 -7.71 -5.99 24.23
N LYS A 136 -8.98 -6.23 23.87
CA LYS A 136 -9.79 -7.37 24.29
C LYS A 136 -10.18 -8.31 23.15
N GLY A 137 -9.61 -8.11 21.96
CA GLY A 137 -9.90 -8.91 20.78
C GLY A 137 -10.99 -8.30 19.88
N GLU A 138 -11.23 -7.02 20.00
CA GLU A 138 -12.09 -6.30 19.08
C GLU A 138 -11.56 -6.39 17.64
N PRO A 139 -12.43 -6.47 16.61
CA PRO A 139 -11.98 -6.53 15.24
C PRO A 139 -11.23 -5.26 14.82
N VAL A 140 -10.15 -5.43 14.06
CA VAL A 140 -9.45 -4.35 13.36
C VAL A 140 -9.89 -4.38 11.91
N ARG A 141 -10.78 -3.49 11.51
CA ARG A 141 -11.40 -3.46 10.19
C ARG A 141 -10.47 -2.77 9.19
N ILE A 142 -9.97 -3.54 8.24
CA ILE A 142 -9.04 -3.09 7.19
C ILE A 142 -9.84 -2.91 5.90
N LEU A 143 -10.06 -1.66 5.50
CA LEU A 143 -10.74 -1.34 4.26
C LEU A 143 -9.73 -1.35 3.10
N THR A 144 -10.02 -2.10 2.03
CA THR A 144 -9.13 -2.22 0.86
C THR A 144 -9.93 -2.45 -0.43
N SER A 145 -9.24 -2.33 -1.55
CA SER A 145 -9.79 -2.56 -2.89
C SER A 145 -8.76 -3.26 -3.77
N ARG A 146 -9.25 -4.07 -4.71
CA ARG A 146 -8.42 -4.70 -5.75
C ARG A 146 -8.18 -3.80 -6.97
N GLN A 147 -8.66 -2.57 -6.96
CA GLN A 147 -8.41 -1.61 -8.05
C GLN A 147 -6.91 -1.34 -8.24
N TYR A 148 -6.17 -1.33 -7.12
CA TYR A 148 -4.72 -1.27 -7.07
C TYR A 148 -4.21 -2.53 -6.39
N ASP A 149 -3.58 -3.43 -7.14
CA ASP A 149 -3.11 -4.72 -6.63
C ASP A 149 -2.17 -4.55 -5.43
N PHE A 150 -1.29 -3.56 -5.45
CA PHE A 150 -0.38 -3.30 -4.34
C PHE A 150 -1.10 -2.92 -3.04
N HIS A 151 -2.22 -2.17 -3.09
CA HIS A 151 -3.03 -1.90 -1.89
C HIS A 151 -3.57 -3.19 -1.29
N TYR A 152 -4.11 -4.05 -2.14
CA TYR A 152 -4.70 -5.31 -1.71
C TYR A 152 -3.66 -6.27 -1.14
N ASN A 153 -2.52 -6.44 -1.83
CA ASN A 153 -1.44 -7.32 -1.40
C ASN A 153 -0.82 -6.84 -0.09
N MET A 154 -0.60 -5.54 0.07
CA MET A 154 -0.14 -4.96 1.33
C MET A 154 -1.15 -5.17 2.46
N ALA A 155 -2.45 -5.01 2.21
CA ALA A 155 -3.50 -5.24 3.20
C ALA A 155 -3.58 -6.71 3.65
N LEU A 156 -3.39 -7.65 2.73
CA LEU A 156 -3.32 -9.09 3.05
C LEU A 156 -2.16 -9.40 4.00
N LEU A 157 -0.95 -8.94 3.65
CA LEU A 157 0.22 -9.19 4.48
C LEU A 157 0.12 -8.48 5.84
N MET A 158 -0.36 -7.25 5.86
CA MET A 158 -0.62 -6.52 7.10
C MET A 158 -1.58 -7.29 8.00
N ALA A 159 -2.67 -7.84 7.46
CA ALA A 159 -3.59 -8.66 8.24
C ALA A 159 -2.88 -9.87 8.88
N GLU A 160 -2.01 -10.55 8.15
CA GLU A 160 -1.23 -11.67 8.69
C GLU A 160 -0.23 -11.22 9.78
N GLN A 161 0.44 -10.09 9.61
CA GLN A 161 1.35 -9.53 10.61
C GLN A 161 0.60 -9.15 11.89
N LEU A 162 -0.55 -8.50 11.76
CA LEU A 162 -1.42 -8.13 12.89
C LEU A 162 -1.95 -9.35 13.63
N LYS A 163 -2.35 -10.40 12.89
CA LYS A 163 -2.80 -11.66 13.48
C LYS A 163 -1.70 -12.33 14.33
N ARG A 164 -0.47 -12.34 13.83
CA ARG A 164 0.70 -12.84 14.59
C ARG A 164 0.94 -12.03 15.86
N ALA A 165 0.65 -10.75 15.86
CA ALA A 165 0.75 -9.86 17.01
C ALA A 165 -0.48 -9.96 17.96
N GLY A 166 -1.42 -10.86 17.70
CA GLY A 166 -2.59 -11.10 18.54
C GLY A 166 -3.77 -10.19 18.28
N PHE A 167 -3.73 -9.38 17.24
CA PHE A 167 -4.90 -8.63 16.76
C PHE A 167 -5.88 -9.54 16.00
N LYS A 168 -7.11 -9.08 15.85
CA LYS A 168 -8.15 -9.74 15.07
C LYS A 168 -8.48 -8.92 13.81
N PRO A 169 -7.66 -9.01 12.74
CA PRO A 169 -7.91 -8.25 11.52
C PRO A 169 -9.11 -8.79 10.75
N GLU A 170 -9.91 -7.88 10.20
CA GLU A 170 -11.03 -8.16 9.30
C GLU A 170 -10.86 -7.37 8.01
N LEU A 171 -10.65 -8.07 6.89
CA LEU A 171 -10.50 -7.47 5.58
C LEU A 171 -11.86 -7.15 4.96
N ASN A 172 -12.13 -5.89 4.72
CA ASN A 172 -13.29 -5.39 3.98
C ASN A 172 -12.87 -5.00 2.56
N VAL A 173 -12.99 -5.96 1.64
CA VAL A 173 -12.62 -5.78 0.23
C VAL A 173 -13.81 -5.27 -0.55
N VAL A 174 -13.69 -4.06 -1.10
CA VAL A 174 -14.76 -3.40 -1.87
C VAL A 174 -14.21 -2.85 -3.19
N ASP A 175 -15.08 -2.44 -4.10
CA ASP A 175 -14.68 -1.67 -5.27
C ASP A 175 -14.15 -0.28 -4.85
N TRP A 176 -13.42 0.39 -5.76
CA TRP A 176 -12.78 1.65 -5.44
C TRP A 176 -13.76 2.78 -5.13
N ALA A 177 -14.86 2.87 -5.84
CA ALA A 177 -15.88 3.91 -5.60
C ALA A 177 -16.50 3.75 -4.21
N THR A 178 -16.82 2.51 -3.82
CA THR A 178 -17.30 2.17 -2.49
C THR A 178 -16.25 2.46 -1.41
N LEU A 179 -14.95 2.19 -1.68
CA LEU A 179 -13.87 2.54 -0.73
C LEU A 179 -13.83 4.05 -0.51
N VAL A 180 -13.83 4.84 -1.58
CA VAL A 180 -13.81 6.32 -1.51
C VAL A 180 -15.01 6.87 -0.74
N GLN A 181 -16.17 6.24 -0.88
CA GLN A 181 -17.36 6.57 -0.10
C GLN A 181 -17.20 6.23 1.38
N ARG A 182 -16.81 4.96 1.67
CA ARG A 182 -16.74 4.43 3.04
C ARG A 182 -15.68 5.11 3.90
N ARG A 183 -14.55 5.53 3.33
CA ARG A 183 -13.50 6.23 4.09
C ARG A 183 -13.96 7.56 4.73
N ASN A 184 -15.08 8.12 4.25
CA ASN A 184 -15.67 9.34 4.81
C ASN A 184 -16.52 9.08 6.05
N ASP A 185 -16.92 7.81 6.31
CA ASP A 185 -17.64 7.43 7.52
C ASP A 185 -16.70 6.65 8.47
N PRO A 186 -16.23 7.26 9.58
CA PRO A 186 -15.29 6.63 10.49
C PRO A 186 -15.84 5.40 11.21
N LYS A 187 -17.14 5.14 11.14
CA LYS A 187 -17.78 3.94 11.72
C LYS A 187 -17.54 2.68 10.91
N LEU A 188 -17.10 2.80 9.66
CA LEU A 188 -17.02 1.68 8.71
C LEU A 188 -15.62 1.04 8.60
N TRP A 189 -14.59 1.64 9.21
CA TRP A 189 -13.20 1.19 9.09
C TRP A 189 -12.35 1.60 10.29
N ASP A 190 -11.25 0.89 10.51
CA ASP A 190 -10.24 1.27 11.49
C ASP A 190 -8.95 1.71 10.82
N LEU A 191 -8.62 1.12 9.66
CA LEU A 191 -7.50 1.54 8.84
C LEU A 191 -7.71 1.19 7.35
N TYR A 192 -6.96 1.87 6.47
CA TYR A 192 -6.85 1.49 5.06
C TYR A 192 -5.50 1.85 4.48
N VAL A 193 -5.09 1.12 3.43
CA VAL A 193 -3.91 1.42 2.62
C VAL A 193 -4.29 2.38 1.51
N THR A 194 -3.51 3.40 1.31
CA THR A 194 -3.62 4.32 0.17
C THR A 194 -2.24 4.76 -0.30
N HIS A 195 -2.17 5.64 -1.28
CA HIS A 195 -0.92 6.19 -1.77
C HIS A 195 -1.08 7.67 -2.11
N SER A 196 0.03 8.38 -2.14
CA SER A 196 0.11 9.75 -2.64
C SER A 196 1.26 9.84 -3.62
N GLY A 197 1.05 10.56 -4.71
CA GLY A 197 2.13 10.99 -5.58
C GLY A 197 3.01 12.02 -4.87
N GLN A 198 4.30 12.00 -5.19
CA GLN A 198 5.20 13.09 -4.84
C GLN A 198 5.29 14.00 -6.06
N PHE A 199 4.88 15.23 -5.88
CA PHE A 199 5.07 16.28 -6.88
C PHE A 199 6.24 17.15 -6.45
N PRO A 200 7.11 17.57 -7.39
CA PRO A 200 8.22 18.47 -7.08
C PRO A 200 7.75 19.82 -6.55
#